data_584ae541da871351fe4f7121afa71449
#
_entry.id   584ae541da871351fe4f7121afa71449
#
_cell.length_a   1.000
_cell.length_b   1.000
_cell.length_c   1.000
_cell.angle_alpha   90.00
_cell.angle_beta   90.00
_cell.angle_gamma   90.00
#
_symmetry.space_group_name_H-M   'P 1'
#
loop_
_entity.id
_entity.type
_entity.pdbx_description
1 polymer ?
#
loop_
_entity_poly.entity_id
_entity_poly.type
_entity_poly.pdbx_seq_one_letter_code
_entity_poly.pdbx_strand_id
1 'polypeptide(L)'
;QEDYVKLIRQIGSREAITRRFFMIFEYEPFMRSNRNRADEEIEAVSFLRSAAQTARTYLFQCGNTVLTPENENEVTTEILYHLLNRKTEKPMSDKIMEVLGRYVAADQADQLNDIPISEFMTPNEIDFTHSKYVVIDGLYYTFLMIPSGGYNPKVYAGWMSVLVNAGEGIDVDIFVRREEKDRIISKLGQQLRINRSKIKDASDTNTDFDDLEGAIQAGYLLKSGLANNQDFYYINTL
;
A
#
# COMPACT_ATOMS: atom_id res chain seq x y z
N GLN A 1 -19.80 -1.07 -39.33
CA GLN A 1 -18.50 -1.79 -39.43
C GLN A 1 -17.28 -0.85 -39.35
N GLU A 2 -17.31 0.32 -39.99
CA GLU A 2 -16.21 1.31 -39.94
C GLU A 2 -15.98 1.86 -38.53
N ASP A 3 -17.02 2.15 -37.79
CA ASP A 3 -16.90 2.67 -36.42
C ASP A 3 -16.33 1.63 -35.45
N TYR A 4 -16.66 0.35 -35.66
CA TYR A 4 -16.08 -0.75 -34.88
C TYR A 4 -14.60 -0.94 -35.17
N VAL A 5 -14.19 -0.89 -36.43
CA VAL A 5 -12.78 -0.97 -36.84
C VAL A 5 -11.99 0.22 -36.31
N LYS A 6 -12.61 1.41 -36.29
CA LYS A 6 -12.01 2.63 -35.74
C LYS A 6 -11.82 2.52 -34.22
N LEU A 7 -12.82 1.97 -33.52
CA LEU A 7 -12.75 1.69 -32.09
C LEU A 7 -11.66 0.66 -31.76
N ILE A 8 -11.59 -0.44 -32.51
CA ILE A 8 -10.54 -1.47 -32.34
C ILE A 8 -9.14 -0.92 -32.61
N ARG A 9 -9.00 -0.04 -33.62
CA ARG A 9 -7.73 0.64 -33.89
C ARG A 9 -7.35 1.61 -32.76
N GLN A 10 -8.31 2.34 -32.20
CA GLN A 10 -8.11 3.22 -31.05
C GLN A 10 -7.73 2.42 -29.79
N ILE A 11 -8.31 1.26 -29.57
CA ILE A 11 -7.97 0.37 -28.45
C ILE A 11 -6.59 -0.26 -28.68
N GLY A 12 -6.27 -0.67 -29.92
CA GLY A 12 -4.99 -1.27 -30.26
C GLY A 12 -3.82 -0.28 -30.37
N SER A 13 -4.10 1.02 -30.56
CA SER A 13 -3.08 2.08 -30.57
C SER A 13 -2.84 2.70 -29.18
N ARG A 14 -3.64 2.35 -28.19
CA ARG A 14 -3.30 2.66 -26.81
C ARG A 14 -2.06 1.85 -26.48
N GLU A 15 -0.97 2.52 -26.22
CA GLU A 15 0.23 1.90 -25.67
C GLU A 15 -0.17 0.94 -24.57
N ALA A 16 0.35 -0.27 -24.61
CA ALA A 16 -0.01 -1.29 -23.66
C ALA A 16 0.31 -0.76 -22.26
N ILE A 17 -0.74 -0.50 -21.47
CA ILE A 17 -0.57 -0.02 -20.09
C ILE A 17 0.20 -1.11 -19.35
N THR A 18 1.45 -0.82 -19.03
CA THR A 18 2.26 -1.71 -18.20
C THR A 18 1.87 -1.48 -16.75
N ARG A 19 1.33 -2.51 -16.12
CA ARG A 19 1.02 -2.49 -14.70
C ARG A 19 2.18 -3.07 -13.92
N ARG A 20 2.60 -2.35 -12.90
CA ARG A 20 3.62 -2.81 -11.97
C ARG A 20 2.98 -2.97 -10.61
N PHE A 21 3.19 -4.12 -10.00
CA PHE A 21 2.74 -4.41 -8.65
C PHE A 21 3.95 -4.49 -7.74
N PHE A 22 3.90 -3.74 -6.65
CA PHE A 22 4.92 -3.78 -5.60
C PHE A 22 4.29 -4.38 -4.36
N MET A 23 4.97 -5.33 -3.75
CA MET A 23 4.58 -5.87 -2.46
C MET A 23 5.66 -5.49 -1.45
N ILE A 24 5.32 -4.64 -0.51
CA ILE A 24 6.23 -4.12 0.50
C ILE A 24 5.89 -4.79 1.83
N PHE A 25 6.88 -5.35 2.49
CA PHE A 25 6.76 -5.95 3.81
C PHE A 25 7.44 -5.05 4.83
N GLU A 26 6.76 -4.83 5.93
CA GLU A 26 7.26 -4.07 7.06
C GLU A 26 7.46 -5.03 8.24
N TYR A 27 8.58 -4.86 8.94
CA TYR A 27 8.86 -5.54 10.18
C TYR A 27 8.69 -4.56 11.34
N GLU A 28 7.73 -4.83 12.22
CA GLU A 28 7.53 -4.07 13.45
C GLU A 28 8.25 -4.80 14.59
N PRO A 29 9.35 -4.25 15.14
CA PRO A 29 10.08 -4.92 16.21
C PRO A 29 9.20 -5.03 17.45
N PHE A 30 9.16 -6.23 18.03
CA PHE A 30 8.47 -6.42 19.30
C PHE A 30 9.26 -5.67 20.39
N MET A 31 8.70 -4.60 20.94
CA MET A 31 9.33 -3.83 21.99
C MET A 31 9.57 -4.70 23.24
N ARG A 32 10.69 -5.38 23.30
CA ARG A 32 11.25 -5.98 24.52
C ARG A 32 12.41 -5.11 24.96
N SER A 33 12.30 -4.55 26.14
CA SER A 33 13.18 -3.51 26.70
C SER A 33 14.66 -3.87 26.90
N ASN A 34 15.14 -5.06 26.46
CA ASN A 34 16.50 -5.55 26.70
C ASN A 34 17.11 -6.31 25.52
N ARG A 35 16.69 -6.07 24.28
CA ARG A 35 17.33 -6.71 23.11
C ARG A 35 18.52 -5.89 22.61
N ASN A 36 19.55 -6.60 22.17
CA ASN A 36 20.68 -6.01 21.46
C ASN A 36 20.20 -5.62 20.04
N ARG A 37 20.53 -4.43 19.58
CA ARG A 37 20.16 -3.91 18.24
C ARG A 37 20.62 -4.85 17.10
N ALA A 38 21.76 -5.49 17.23
CA ALA A 38 22.27 -6.43 16.23
C ALA A 38 21.37 -7.68 16.10
N ASP A 39 20.83 -8.17 17.22
CA ASP A 39 19.93 -9.33 17.20
C ASP A 39 18.57 -8.97 16.58
N GLU A 40 18.09 -7.73 16.78
CA GLU A 40 16.88 -7.23 16.15
C GLU A 40 17.04 -7.09 14.63
N GLU A 41 18.18 -6.60 14.17
CA GLU A 41 18.47 -6.50 12.73
C GLU A 41 18.50 -7.87 12.05
N ILE A 42 19.11 -8.87 12.69
CA ILE A 42 19.16 -10.25 12.18
C ILE A 42 17.75 -10.84 12.10
N GLU A 43 16.94 -10.65 13.14
CA GLU A 43 15.56 -11.12 13.18
C GLU A 43 14.70 -10.42 12.09
N ALA A 44 14.85 -9.11 11.94
CA ALA A 44 14.15 -8.33 10.92
C ALA A 44 14.49 -8.80 9.50
N VAL A 45 15.77 -8.98 9.20
CA VAL A 45 16.23 -9.47 7.89
C VAL A 45 15.72 -10.89 7.63
N SER A 46 15.76 -11.76 8.63
CA SER A 46 15.25 -13.14 8.51
C SER A 46 13.75 -13.15 8.25
N PHE A 47 12.98 -12.35 8.98
CA PHE A 47 11.53 -12.21 8.81
C PHE A 47 11.19 -11.69 7.41
N LEU A 48 11.81 -10.59 6.99
CA LEU A 48 11.53 -9.96 5.70
C LEU A 48 11.88 -10.90 4.53
N ARG A 49 13.00 -11.60 4.60
CA ARG A 49 13.37 -12.62 3.60
C ARG A 49 12.36 -13.76 3.53
N SER A 50 11.92 -14.26 4.67
CA SER A 50 10.92 -15.33 4.74
C SER A 50 9.57 -14.87 4.17
N ALA A 51 9.13 -13.66 4.52
CA ALA A 51 7.89 -13.07 4.00
C ALA A 51 7.95 -12.89 2.47
N ALA A 52 9.04 -12.33 1.96
CA ALA A 52 9.26 -12.13 0.53
C ALA A 52 9.30 -13.48 -0.23
N GLN A 53 10.00 -14.49 0.31
CA GLN A 53 10.05 -15.82 -0.31
C GLN A 53 8.68 -16.50 -0.32
N THR A 54 7.91 -16.36 0.73
CA THR A 54 6.54 -16.89 0.82
C THR A 54 5.64 -16.24 -0.21
N ALA A 55 5.63 -14.90 -0.28
CA ALA A 55 4.86 -14.15 -1.26
C ALA A 55 5.24 -14.53 -2.70
N ARG A 56 6.54 -14.63 -2.99
CA ARG A 56 7.06 -15.06 -4.29
C ARG A 56 6.53 -16.43 -4.69
N THR A 57 6.54 -17.39 -3.76
CA THR A 57 6.04 -18.74 -4.01
C THR A 57 4.56 -18.73 -4.36
N TYR A 58 3.75 -17.99 -3.61
CA TYR A 58 2.31 -17.84 -3.89
C TYR A 58 2.03 -17.15 -5.22
N LEU A 59 2.73 -16.05 -5.51
CA LEU A 59 2.57 -15.33 -6.77
C LEU A 59 2.92 -16.21 -7.97
N PHE A 60 3.98 -17.00 -7.86
CA PHE A 60 4.38 -17.96 -8.89
C PHE A 60 3.32 -19.05 -9.08
N GLN A 61 2.77 -19.61 -7.99
CA GLN A 61 1.68 -20.59 -8.06
C GLN A 61 0.41 -20.03 -8.70
N CYS A 62 0.16 -18.72 -8.57
CA CYS A 62 -0.94 -18.02 -9.23
C CYS A 62 -0.65 -17.67 -10.71
N GLY A 63 0.45 -18.13 -11.26
CA GLY A 63 0.82 -17.88 -12.67
C GLY A 63 1.42 -16.51 -12.94
N ASN A 64 1.85 -15.78 -11.91
CA ASN A 64 2.51 -14.50 -12.08
C ASN A 64 4.01 -14.68 -12.32
N THR A 65 4.58 -13.80 -13.15
CA THR A 65 6.03 -13.69 -13.29
C THR A 65 6.55 -12.77 -12.19
N VAL A 66 7.38 -13.29 -11.31
CA VAL A 66 8.05 -12.50 -10.28
C VAL A 66 9.44 -12.17 -10.78
N LEU A 67 9.70 -10.88 -10.94
CA LEU A 67 11.05 -10.42 -11.30
C LEU A 67 11.99 -10.69 -10.12
N THR A 68 13.03 -11.45 -10.39
CA THR A 68 14.15 -11.65 -9.47
C THR A 68 15.39 -11.29 -10.25
N PRO A 69 15.75 -10.03 -10.25
CA PRO A 69 16.98 -9.60 -10.90
C PRO A 69 18.15 -10.24 -10.20
N GLU A 70 19.17 -10.63 -10.98
CA GLU A 70 20.47 -11.09 -10.45
C GLU A 70 21.13 -9.97 -9.61
N ASN A 71 20.79 -8.71 -9.95
CA ASN A 71 21.13 -7.49 -9.18
C ASN A 71 19.86 -6.86 -8.62
N GLU A 72 19.23 -7.53 -7.67
CA GLU A 72 17.93 -7.12 -7.09
C GLU A 72 17.93 -5.66 -6.59
N ASN A 73 19.06 -5.20 -6.06
CA ASN A 73 19.17 -3.84 -5.54
C ASN A 73 19.13 -2.77 -6.65
N GLU A 74 19.82 -2.96 -7.77
CA GLU A 74 19.87 -1.98 -8.86
C GLU A 74 18.49 -1.78 -9.50
N VAL A 75 17.82 -2.89 -9.84
CA VAL A 75 16.51 -2.83 -10.50
C VAL A 75 15.44 -2.28 -9.57
N THR A 76 15.45 -2.69 -8.30
CA THR A 76 14.50 -2.18 -7.31
C THR A 76 14.74 -0.70 -7.06
N THR A 77 15.98 -0.27 -6.93
CA THR A 77 16.34 1.13 -6.69
C THR A 77 15.97 2.00 -7.90
N GLU A 78 16.26 1.54 -9.12
CA GLU A 78 15.91 2.26 -10.35
C GLU A 78 14.39 2.38 -10.53
N ILE A 79 13.65 1.31 -10.25
CA ILE A 79 12.18 1.32 -10.31
C ILE A 79 11.60 2.30 -9.29
N LEU A 80 12.09 2.30 -8.05
CA LEU A 80 11.64 3.22 -7.01
C LEU A 80 12.01 4.66 -7.34
N TYR A 81 13.21 4.89 -7.90
CA TYR A 81 13.62 6.20 -8.35
C TYR A 81 12.64 6.78 -9.38
N HIS A 82 12.28 6.02 -10.42
CA HIS A 82 11.32 6.47 -11.43
C HIS A 82 9.89 6.58 -10.90
N LEU A 83 9.52 5.80 -9.89
CA LEU A 83 8.24 5.93 -9.23
C LEU A 83 8.10 7.27 -8.50
N LEU A 84 9.17 7.73 -7.88
CA LEU A 84 9.23 9.00 -7.15
C LEU A 84 9.52 10.20 -8.06
N ASN A 85 10.26 9.99 -9.15
CA ASN A 85 10.72 11.02 -10.09
C ASN A 85 10.09 10.83 -11.48
N ARG A 86 8.77 10.81 -11.56
CA ARG A 86 7.99 10.46 -12.78
C ARG A 86 8.22 11.38 -13.97
N LYS A 87 8.65 12.60 -13.74
CA LYS A 87 8.91 13.57 -14.81
C LYS A 87 10.21 13.30 -15.54
N THR A 88 11.15 12.63 -14.92
CA THR A 88 12.46 12.39 -15.52
C THR A 88 12.54 11.02 -16.17
N GLU A 89 13.05 11.00 -17.40
CA GLU A 89 13.42 9.76 -18.10
C GLU A 89 14.89 9.39 -17.85
N LYS A 90 15.63 10.26 -17.14
CA LYS A 90 17.05 10.04 -16.87
C LYS A 90 17.21 8.93 -15.83
N PRO A 91 18.25 8.08 -15.98
CA PRO A 91 18.54 7.05 -15.01
C PRO A 91 18.97 7.66 -13.67
N MET A 92 18.80 6.91 -12.58
CA MET A 92 19.22 7.33 -11.25
C MET A 92 20.70 7.67 -11.17
N SER A 93 21.55 7.05 -12.00
CA SER A 93 22.98 7.36 -12.09
C SER A 93 23.27 8.83 -12.33
N ASP A 94 22.48 9.50 -13.16
CA ASP A 94 22.64 10.92 -13.45
C ASP A 94 22.36 11.77 -12.20
N LYS A 95 21.33 11.40 -11.44
CA LYS A 95 21.00 12.03 -10.15
C LYS A 95 22.12 11.83 -9.13
N ILE A 96 22.67 10.63 -9.08
CA ILE A 96 23.82 10.32 -8.21
C ILE A 96 24.99 11.23 -8.56
N MET A 97 25.35 11.34 -9.83
CA MET A 97 26.44 12.20 -10.27
C MET A 97 26.20 13.67 -9.97
N GLU A 98 24.96 14.14 -10.11
CA GLU A 98 24.57 15.51 -9.75
C GLU A 98 24.74 15.79 -8.25
N VAL A 99 24.23 14.87 -7.40
CA VAL A 99 24.34 14.99 -5.94
C VAL A 99 25.81 14.98 -5.51
N LEU A 100 26.57 13.99 -5.97
CA LEU A 100 28.02 13.89 -5.66
C LEU A 100 28.77 15.15 -6.11
N GLY A 101 28.45 15.66 -7.29
CA GLY A 101 29.05 16.90 -7.83
C GLY A 101 28.76 18.12 -6.94
N ARG A 102 27.58 18.22 -6.35
CA ARG A 102 27.25 19.30 -5.40
C ARG A 102 28.10 19.23 -4.13
N TYR A 103 28.29 18.05 -3.55
CA TYR A 103 29.13 17.87 -2.37
C TYR A 103 30.61 18.18 -2.64
N VAL A 104 31.12 17.76 -3.78
CA VAL A 104 32.50 18.08 -4.20
C VAL A 104 32.66 19.58 -4.43
N ALA A 105 31.71 20.23 -5.11
CA ALA A 105 31.75 21.69 -5.36
C ALA A 105 31.63 22.50 -4.05
N ALA A 106 30.98 21.95 -3.02
CA ALA A 106 30.87 22.58 -1.70
C ALA A 106 32.06 22.29 -0.77
N ASP A 107 33.12 21.63 -1.27
CA ASP A 107 34.30 21.20 -0.47
C ASP A 107 33.93 20.27 0.71
N GLN A 108 32.91 19.42 0.50
CA GLN A 108 32.39 18.44 1.47
C GLN A 108 32.68 17.00 1.06
N ALA A 109 33.80 16.78 0.42
CA ALA A 109 34.17 15.45 -0.09
C ALA A 109 34.34 14.38 1.02
N ASP A 110 34.61 14.79 2.24
CA ASP A 110 34.66 13.92 3.44
C ASP A 110 33.29 13.36 3.84
N GLN A 111 32.20 13.98 3.43
CA GLN A 111 30.83 13.56 3.75
C GLN A 111 30.20 12.64 2.68
N LEU A 112 30.91 12.35 1.60
CA LEU A 112 30.36 11.53 0.50
C LEU A 112 29.87 10.15 0.92
N ASN A 113 30.47 9.55 1.95
CA ASN A 113 30.07 8.25 2.46
C ASN A 113 28.84 8.29 3.39
N ASP A 114 28.48 9.47 3.86
CA ASP A 114 27.40 9.68 4.81
C ASP A 114 26.12 10.24 4.15
N ILE A 115 26.14 10.44 2.82
CA ILE A 115 24.98 10.93 2.09
C ILE A 115 23.84 9.91 2.19
N PRO A 116 22.70 10.29 2.76
CA PRO A 116 21.56 9.39 2.87
C PRO A 116 20.99 9.06 1.49
N ILE A 117 20.52 7.83 1.30
CA ILE A 117 19.93 7.37 0.05
C ILE A 117 18.74 8.25 -0.39
N SER A 118 18.05 8.86 0.56
CA SER A 118 16.95 9.77 0.28
C SER A 118 17.35 10.94 -0.61
N GLU A 119 18.58 11.46 -0.52
CA GLU A 119 19.05 12.55 -1.40
C GLU A 119 19.15 12.14 -2.86
N PHE A 120 19.40 10.87 -3.11
CA PHE A 120 19.45 10.34 -4.48
C PHE A 120 18.06 9.97 -5.01
N MET A 121 17.12 9.65 -4.11
CA MET A 121 15.79 9.16 -4.45
C MET A 121 14.72 10.25 -4.51
N THR A 122 14.89 11.33 -3.76
CA THR A 122 13.87 12.39 -3.66
C THR A 122 13.74 13.22 -4.94
N PRO A 123 12.54 13.68 -5.26
CA PRO A 123 12.30 14.71 -6.27
C PRO A 123 13.07 16.00 -5.96
N ASN A 124 13.28 16.84 -6.97
CA ASN A 124 14.02 18.10 -6.79
C ASN A 124 13.17 19.15 -6.07
N GLU A 125 11.86 19.14 -6.31
CA GLU A 125 10.94 20.13 -5.75
C GLU A 125 9.63 19.45 -5.33
N ILE A 126 9.19 19.75 -4.11
CA ILE A 126 7.88 19.33 -3.61
C ILE A 126 7.19 20.55 -3.01
N ASP A 127 6.04 20.93 -3.56
CA ASP A 127 5.23 22.05 -3.07
C ASP A 127 3.96 21.52 -2.38
N PHE A 128 3.87 21.76 -1.07
CA PHE A 128 2.74 21.42 -0.20
C PHE A 128 1.85 22.63 0.12
N THR A 129 2.01 23.78 -0.54
CA THR A 129 1.26 25.00 -0.22
C THR A 129 -0.23 24.88 -0.55
N HIS A 130 -0.61 23.91 -1.38
CA HIS A 130 -1.99 23.71 -1.82
C HIS A 130 -2.69 22.66 -0.97
N SER A 131 -3.94 22.94 -0.55
CA SER A 131 -4.71 22.06 0.32
C SER A 131 -5.36 20.86 -0.40
N LYS A 132 -5.45 20.88 -1.71
CA LYS A 132 -6.17 19.86 -2.50
C LYS A 132 -5.26 18.99 -3.35
N TYR A 133 -4.03 19.40 -3.55
CA TYR A 133 -3.03 18.69 -4.37
C TYR A 133 -1.62 19.05 -3.92
N VAL A 134 -0.68 18.22 -4.28
CA VAL A 134 0.76 18.45 -4.10
C VAL A 134 1.37 18.59 -5.48
N VAL A 135 2.35 19.49 -5.64
CA VAL A 135 3.11 19.57 -6.87
C VAL A 135 4.49 18.99 -6.65
N ILE A 136 4.86 18.01 -7.45
CA ILE A 136 6.16 17.33 -7.40
C ILE A 136 6.82 17.50 -8.75
N ASP A 137 7.95 18.20 -8.79
CA ASP A 137 8.68 18.53 -10.04
C ASP A 137 7.76 19.09 -11.15
N GLY A 138 6.74 19.86 -10.75
CA GLY A 138 5.76 20.48 -11.65
C GLY A 138 4.65 19.54 -12.14
N LEU A 139 4.54 18.31 -11.62
CA LEU A 139 3.39 17.41 -11.78
C LEU A 139 2.43 17.56 -10.62
N TYR A 140 1.14 17.53 -10.91
CA TYR A 140 0.06 17.67 -9.92
C TYR A 140 -0.39 16.31 -9.43
N TYR A 141 -0.37 16.12 -8.11
CA TYR A 141 -0.83 14.90 -7.45
C TYR A 141 -2.00 15.22 -6.52
N THR A 142 -3.05 14.44 -6.59
CA THR A 142 -4.13 14.45 -5.61
C THR A 142 -4.31 13.07 -5.00
N PHE A 143 -4.75 13.03 -3.76
CA PHE A 143 -4.94 11.80 -3.00
C PHE A 143 -6.43 11.56 -2.78
N LEU A 144 -6.87 10.35 -3.09
CA LEU A 144 -8.23 9.90 -2.88
C LEU A 144 -8.20 8.73 -1.89
N MET A 145 -8.82 8.89 -0.76
CA MET A 145 -8.88 7.85 0.26
C MET A 145 -10.31 7.32 0.37
N ILE A 146 -10.47 6.01 0.47
CA ILE A 146 -11.75 5.41 0.79
C ILE A 146 -11.93 5.45 2.32
N PRO A 147 -12.86 6.28 2.85
CA PRO A 147 -13.11 6.32 4.29
C PRO A 147 -13.72 5.00 4.77
N SER A 148 -13.61 4.70 6.06
CA SER A 148 -14.09 3.44 6.64
C SER A 148 -15.55 3.10 6.35
N GLY A 149 -16.42 4.11 6.24
CA GLY A 149 -17.81 3.95 5.85
C GLY A 149 -18.05 3.82 4.34
N GLY A 150 -17.02 4.01 3.50
CA GLY A 150 -17.11 3.94 2.04
C GLY A 150 -16.93 2.53 1.48
N TYR A 151 -16.54 1.57 2.30
CA TYR A 151 -16.41 0.18 1.86
C TYR A 151 -17.76 -0.53 1.89
N ASN A 152 -18.06 -1.26 0.82
CA ASN A 152 -19.25 -2.12 0.79
C ASN A 152 -19.05 -3.25 1.83
N PRO A 153 -20.05 -3.51 2.69
CA PRO A 153 -19.96 -4.58 3.71
C PRO A 153 -19.81 -5.98 3.12
N LYS A 154 -20.17 -6.16 1.86
CA LYS A 154 -19.95 -7.41 1.12
C LYS A 154 -19.29 -7.10 -0.20
N VAL A 155 -18.10 -7.65 -0.41
CA VAL A 155 -17.35 -7.51 -1.64
C VAL A 155 -17.10 -8.87 -2.28
N TYR A 156 -17.05 -8.91 -3.61
CA TYR A 156 -16.71 -10.12 -4.36
C TYR A 156 -15.19 -10.24 -4.48
N ALA A 157 -14.72 -11.47 -4.67
CA ALA A 157 -13.32 -11.69 -5.00
C ALA A 157 -12.93 -10.86 -6.24
N GLY A 158 -11.78 -10.19 -6.19
CA GLY A 158 -11.32 -9.34 -7.27
C GLY A 158 -11.94 -7.93 -7.33
N TRP A 159 -12.70 -7.48 -6.34
CA TRP A 159 -13.28 -6.13 -6.32
C TRP A 159 -12.24 -5.01 -6.48
N MET A 160 -11.02 -5.24 -5.97
CA MET A 160 -9.91 -4.30 -6.13
C MET A 160 -9.43 -4.17 -7.59
N SER A 161 -9.77 -5.13 -8.45
CA SER A 161 -9.39 -5.06 -9.86
C SER A 161 -9.95 -3.82 -10.58
N VAL A 162 -11.07 -3.30 -10.12
CA VAL A 162 -11.68 -2.07 -10.64
C VAL A 162 -10.76 -0.87 -10.36
N LEU A 163 -10.20 -0.79 -9.16
CA LEU A 163 -9.27 0.27 -8.76
C LEU A 163 -7.94 0.14 -9.52
N VAL A 164 -7.37 -1.05 -9.51
CA VAL A 164 -6.09 -1.32 -10.21
C VAL A 164 -6.19 -1.10 -11.72
N ASN A 165 -7.39 -1.19 -12.29
CA ASN A 165 -7.66 -0.96 -13.71
C ASN A 165 -8.24 0.44 -14.01
N ALA A 166 -8.21 1.36 -13.05
CA ALA A 166 -8.85 2.68 -13.18
C ALA A 166 -8.26 3.55 -14.30
N GLY A 167 -7.01 3.32 -14.71
CA GLY A 167 -6.43 3.97 -15.87
C GLY A 167 -4.98 4.38 -15.71
N GLU A 168 -4.48 5.10 -16.70
CA GLU A 168 -3.15 5.68 -16.69
C GLU A 168 -3.06 6.87 -15.71
N GLY A 169 -1.93 7.00 -15.01
CA GLY A 169 -1.69 8.10 -14.07
C GLY A 169 -2.38 7.89 -12.71
N ILE A 170 -2.91 6.70 -12.44
CA ILE A 170 -3.51 6.34 -11.16
C ILE A 170 -2.65 5.30 -10.48
N ASP A 171 -2.18 5.62 -9.28
CA ASP A 171 -1.55 4.69 -8.36
C ASP A 171 -2.56 4.26 -7.31
N VAL A 172 -2.49 3.02 -6.90
CA VAL A 172 -3.36 2.49 -5.87
C VAL A 172 -2.49 1.85 -4.79
N ASP A 173 -2.51 2.46 -3.62
CA ASP A 173 -1.84 1.94 -2.43
C ASP A 173 -2.83 1.18 -1.57
N ILE A 174 -2.53 -0.08 -1.28
CA ILE A 174 -3.35 -0.94 -0.46
C ILE A 174 -2.54 -1.34 0.76
N PHE A 175 -2.94 -0.81 1.91
CA PHE A 175 -2.35 -1.14 3.18
C PHE A 175 -3.10 -2.29 3.82
N VAL A 176 -2.39 -3.39 4.11
CA VAL A 176 -2.96 -4.58 4.73
C VAL A 176 -2.25 -4.84 6.05
N ARG A 177 -3.00 -4.83 7.15
CA ARG A 177 -2.46 -5.13 8.48
C ARG A 177 -3.23 -6.27 9.10
N ARG A 178 -2.52 -7.33 9.49
CA ARG A 178 -3.10 -8.43 10.27
C ARG A 178 -3.24 -8.01 11.73
N GLU A 179 -4.37 -8.33 12.33
CA GLU A 179 -4.61 -8.12 13.76
C GLU A 179 -4.67 -9.44 14.52
N GLU A 180 -4.29 -9.39 15.80
CA GLU A 180 -4.39 -10.55 16.68
C GLU A 180 -5.85 -10.92 16.96
N LYS A 181 -6.16 -12.22 16.83
CA LYS A 181 -7.53 -12.74 16.98
C LYS A 181 -8.15 -12.40 18.33
N ASP A 182 -7.42 -12.58 19.41
CA ASP A 182 -7.93 -12.37 20.78
C ASP A 182 -8.31 -10.91 21.01
N ARG A 183 -7.51 -9.98 20.48
CA ARG A 183 -7.79 -8.55 20.53
C ARG A 183 -9.07 -8.20 19.78
N ILE A 184 -9.24 -8.76 18.59
CA ILE A 184 -10.43 -8.52 17.77
C ILE A 184 -11.66 -9.15 18.42
N ILE A 185 -11.59 -10.40 18.90
CA ILE A 185 -12.70 -11.07 19.58
C ILE A 185 -13.16 -10.25 20.79
N SER A 186 -12.22 -9.70 21.57
CA SER A 186 -12.53 -8.85 22.72
C SER A 186 -13.24 -7.56 22.29
N LYS A 187 -12.70 -6.84 21.29
CA LYS A 187 -13.33 -5.63 20.74
C LYS A 187 -14.71 -5.88 20.18
N LEU A 188 -14.88 -6.96 19.38
CA LEU A 188 -16.18 -7.35 18.83
C LEU A 188 -17.17 -7.69 19.95
N GLY A 189 -16.74 -8.42 20.99
CA GLY A 189 -17.57 -8.74 22.13
C GLY A 189 -18.07 -7.49 22.89
N GLN A 190 -17.21 -6.47 23.01
CA GLN A 190 -17.58 -5.19 23.62
C GLN A 190 -18.55 -4.42 22.72
N GLN A 191 -18.27 -4.31 21.44
CA GLN A 191 -19.12 -3.59 20.47
C GLN A 191 -20.51 -4.23 20.36
N LEU A 192 -20.59 -5.55 20.33
CA LEU A 192 -21.85 -6.27 20.31
C LEU A 192 -22.70 -6.01 21.56
N ARG A 193 -22.07 -5.91 22.75
CA ARG A 193 -22.77 -5.54 23.98
C ARG A 193 -23.33 -4.13 23.94
N ILE A 194 -22.52 -3.17 23.45
CA ILE A 194 -22.92 -1.77 23.30
C ILE A 194 -24.09 -1.65 22.31
N ASN A 195 -24.01 -2.28 21.14
CA ASN A 195 -25.07 -2.22 20.13
C ASN A 195 -26.38 -2.86 20.63
N ARG A 196 -26.29 -3.98 21.38
CA ARG A 196 -27.47 -4.60 22.00
C ARG A 196 -28.11 -3.73 23.08
N SER A 197 -27.28 -3.01 23.87
CA SER A 197 -27.81 -2.05 24.86
C SER A 197 -28.56 -0.92 24.15
N LYS A 198 -27.95 -0.36 23.09
CA LYS A 198 -28.58 0.71 22.30
C LYS A 198 -29.91 0.29 21.70
N ILE A 199 -30.04 -0.94 21.19
CA ILE A 199 -31.31 -1.47 20.66
C ILE A 199 -32.38 -1.52 21.75
N LYS A 200 -32.02 -1.92 23.00
CA LYS A 200 -32.96 -1.95 24.11
C LYS A 200 -33.44 -0.56 24.56
N ASP A 201 -32.55 0.43 24.39
CA ASP A 201 -32.83 1.81 24.83
C ASP A 201 -33.42 2.66 23.68
N ALA A 202 -33.38 2.17 22.43
CA ALA A 202 -33.91 2.85 21.26
C ALA A 202 -35.45 2.69 21.24
N SER A 203 -36.16 3.76 21.57
CA SER A 203 -37.58 3.88 21.28
C SER A 203 -37.78 4.17 19.80
N ASP A 204 -38.24 3.18 19.07
CA ASP A 204 -39.02 3.21 17.83
C ASP A 204 -38.77 4.29 16.74
N THR A 205 -37.50 4.58 16.42
CA THR A 205 -37.18 5.27 15.18
C THR A 205 -36.48 4.27 14.23
N ASN A 206 -37.23 3.84 13.22
CA ASN A 206 -36.92 2.67 12.36
C ASN A 206 -35.52 2.66 11.72
N THR A 207 -34.91 3.78 11.42
CA THR A 207 -33.64 3.82 10.67
C THR A 207 -32.44 3.41 11.53
N ASP A 208 -32.37 3.86 12.78
CA ASP A 208 -31.28 3.52 13.68
C ASP A 208 -31.31 2.05 14.13
N PHE A 209 -32.50 1.45 14.17
CA PHE A 209 -32.70 0.05 14.58
C PHE A 209 -32.15 -0.92 13.54
N ASP A 210 -32.45 -0.71 12.27
CA ASP A 210 -31.99 -1.57 11.15
C ASP A 210 -30.47 -1.55 11.01
N ASP A 211 -29.86 -0.38 11.18
CA ASP A 211 -28.40 -0.20 11.14
C ASP A 211 -27.72 -0.91 12.32
N LEU A 212 -28.30 -0.83 13.52
CA LEU A 212 -27.78 -1.50 14.71
C LEU A 212 -27.94 -3.04 14.61
N GLU A 213 -29.06 -3.51 14.08
CA GLU A 213 -29.27 -4.95 13.85
C GLU A 213 -28.31 -5.48 12.79
N GLY A 214 -28.12 -4.77 11.69
CA GLY A 214 -27.13 -5.10 10.66
C GLY A 214 -25.71 -5.15 11.22
N ALA A 215 -25.33 -4.20 12.07
CA ALA A 215 -24.02 -4.17 12.73
C ALA A 215 -23.83 -5.35 13.70
N ILE A 216 -24.89 -5.78 14.41
CA ILE A 216 -24.86 -6.95 15.29
C ILE A 216 -24.69 -8.22 14.48
N GLN A 217 -25.43 -8.41 13.40
CA GLN A 217 -25.31 -9.56 12.52
C GLN A 217 -23.91 -9.67 11.90
N ALA A 218 -23.37 -8.55 11.41
CA ALA A 218 -22.00 -8.47 10.89
C ALA A 218 -20.97 -8.85 11.96
N GLY A 219 -21.14 -8.36 13.19
CA GLY A 219 -20.26 -8.68 14.31
C GLY A 219 -20.27 -10.18 14.67
N TYR A 220 -21.42 -10.83 14.60
CA TYR A 220 -21.50 -12.28 14.79
C TYR A 220 -20.85 -13.08 13.67
N LEU A 221 -21.04 -12.64 12.41
CA LEU A 221 -20.40 -13.27 11.27
C LEU A 221 -18.87 -13.23 11.40
N LEU A 222 -18.32 -12.06 11.73
CA LEU A 222 -16.89 -11.89 11.98
C LEU A 222 -16.41 -12.78 13.14
N LYS A 223 -17.13 -12.79 14.25
CA LYS A 223 -16.78 -13.63 15.39
C LYS A 223 -16.80 -15.11 15.05
N SER A 224 -17.76 -15.57 14.26
CA SER A 224 -17.85 -16.95 13.78
C SER A 224 -16.67 -17.28 12.85
N GLY A 225 -16.30 -16.40 11.94
CA GLY A 225 -15.12 -16.58 11.08
C GLY A 225 -13.83 -16.75 11.88
N LEU A 226 -13.62 -15.89 12.89
CA LEU A 226 -12.45 -15.97 13.77
C LEU A 226 -12.43 -17.28 14.60
N ALA A 227 -13.59 -17.75 15.05
CA ALA A 227 -13.72 -19.03 15.75
C ALA A 227 -13.42 -20.22 14.83
N ASN A 228 -13.70 -20.09 13.53
CA ASN A 228 -13.38 -21.08 12.49
C ASN A 228 -11.95 -20.92 11.92
N ASN A 229 -11.07 -20.33 12.68
CA ASN A 229 -9.66 -20.17 12.36
C ASN A 229 -9.35 -19.27 11.15
N GLN A 230 -10.27 -18.38 10.77
CA GLN A 230 -10.03 -17.32 9.79
C GLN A 230 -9.22 -16.19 10.44
N ASP A 231 -8.44 -15.49 9.63
CA ASP A 231 -7.69 -14.33 10.06
C ASP A 231 -8.45 -13.03 9.79
N PHE A 232 -8.11 -12.00 10.54
CA PHE A 232 -8.67 -10.66 10.41
C PHE A 232 -7.60 -9.68 9.92
N TYR A 233 -7.96 -8.91 8.89
CA TYR A 233 -7.08 -7.90 8.31
C TYR A 233 -7.80 -6.56 8.26
N TYR A 234 -7.10 -5.49 8.62
CA TYR A 234 -7.47 -4.15 8.27
C TYR A 234 -6.95 -3.83 6.88
N ILE A 235 -7.79 -3.23 6.05
CA ILE A 235 -7.45 -2.81 4.69
C ILE A 235 -7.77 -1.34 4.57
N ASN A 236 -6.77 -0.55 4.13
CA ASN A 236 -6.96 0.83 3.71
C ASN A 236 -6.51 0.96 2.26
N THR A 237 -7.20 1.80 1.50
CA THR A 237 -6.89 2.08 0.10
C THR A 237 -6.77 3.58 -0.10
N LEU A 238 -5.67 3.99 -0.70
CA LEU A 238 -5.36 5.34 -1.11
C LEU A 238 -5.23 5.40 -2.62
#